data_ba37ccb27befa0338d5fa8918551aa94
#
_entry.id   ba37ccb27befa0338d5fa8918551aa94
#
_cell.length_a   1.000
_cell.length_b   1.000
_cell.length_c   1.000
_cell.angle_alpha   90.00
_cell.angle_beta   90.00
_cell.angle_gamma   90.00
#
_symmetry.space_group_name_H-M   'P 1'
#
loop_
_entity.id
_entity.type
_entity.pdbx_description
1 polymer ?
#
loop_
_entity_poly.entity_id
_entity_poly.type
_entity_poly.pdbx_seq_one_letter_code
_entity_poly.pdbx_strand_id
1 'polypeptide(L)'
;RYIERLVRKIPGKVAVGCTSIAAFDLYESRLRECFPDRPVFVVKGDVAFKKRQSIVTEFDSTINGILVCTQQSLSSSVNIPTCNDVILESLQWNIPKMEQFYFRFIRLDSKELKDVHYVTYKDSVEQNLMALVLTKERLNEFIKTGEVKEQSEIFEEFDVTMSVIESLLVRERDSEEIGRA
;
A
#
# COMPACT_ATOMS: atom_id res chain seq x y z
N ARG A 1 -7.16 -7.05 -13.44
CA ARG A 1 -8.65 -7.13 -13.42
C ARG A 1 -9.28 -6.70 -12.09
N TYR A 2 -8.73 -7.12 -10.92
CA TYR A 2 -9.32 -6.72 -9.63
C TYR A 2 -9.09 -5.22 -9.35
N ILE A 3 -7.86 -4.74 -9.48
CA ILE A 3 -7.50 -3.32 -9.30
C ILE A 3 -8.29 -2.42 -10.27
N GLU A 4 -8.46 -2.81 -11.53
CA GLU A 4 -9.29 -2.08 -12.50
C GLU A 4 -10.75 -1.93 -12.01
N ARG A 5 -11.33 -3.00 -11.43
CA ARG A 5 -12.67 -2.94 -10.85
C ARG A 5 -12.74 -2.03 -9.63
N LEU A 6 -11.70 -2.06 -8.80
CA LEU A 6 -11.61 -1.20 -7.63
C LEU A 6 -11.51 0.27 -8.05
N VAL A 7 -10.59 0.60 -8.95
CA VAL A 7 -10.45 1.96 -9.52
C VAL A 7 -11.75 2.47 -10.14
N ARG A 8 -12.54 1.59 -10.79
CA ARG A 8 -13.85 1.95 -11.37
C ARG A 8 -14.89 2.33 -10.33
N LYS A 9 -14.80 1.78 -9.11
CA LYS A 9 -15.70 2.11 -8.00
C LYS A 9 -15.32 3.41 -7.28
N ILE A 10 -14.09 3.88 -7.46
CA ILE A 10 -13.56 5.09 -6.84
C ILE A 10 -13.76 6.26 -7.81
N PRO A 11 -14.72 7.18 -7.54
CA PRO A 11 -14.99 8.29 -8.44
C PRO A 11 -13.92 9.39 -8.37
N GLY A 12 -13.27 9.51 -7.22
CA GLY A 12 -12.24 10.52 -6.93
C GLY A 12 -10.84 10.14 -7.42
N LYS A 13 -9.86 10.85 -6.89
CA LYS A 13 -8.44 10.54 -7.10
C LYS A 13 -8.08 9.21 -6.46
N VAL A 14 -7.25 8.43 -7.13
CA VAL A 14 -6.73 7.16 -6.61
C VAL A 14 -5.25 7.00 -6.94
N ALA A 15 -4.49 6.49 -6.00
CA ALA A 15 -3.09 6.12 -6.21
C ALA A 15 -2.93 4.59 -6.21
N VAL A 16 -2.15 4.06 -7.13
CA VAL A 16 -1.80 2.65 -7.23
C VAL A 16 -0.29 2.49 -7.01
N GLY A 17 0.07 1.93 -5.87
CA GLY A 17 1.45 1.66 -5.48
C GLY A 17 1.90 0.27 -5.86
N CYS A 18 2.83 0.16 -6.80
CA CYS A 18 3.40 -1.09 -7.29
C CYS A 18 4.72 -1.43 -6.59
N THR A 19 4.98 -2.71 -6.34
CA THR A 19 6.21 -3.18 -5.72
C THR A 19 7.34 -3.43 -6.71
N SER A 20 7.01 -3.69 -8.00
CA SER A 20 7.95 -3.96 -9.06
C SER A 20 7.73 -3.07 -10.29
N ILE A 21 8.77 -2.92 -11.11
CA ILE A 21 8.68 -2.19 -12.39
C ILE A 21 7.75 -2.92 -13.36
N ALA A 22 7.78 -4.25 -13.39
CA ALA A 22 6.91 -5.04 -14.26
C ALA A 22 5.42 -4.84 -13.92
N ALA A 23 5.06 -4.82 -12.62
CA ALA A 23 3.71 -4.51 -12.19
C ALA A 23 3.34 -3.05 -12.54
N PHE A 24 4.26 -2.11 -12.32
CA PHE A 24 4.05 -0.71 -12.68
C PHE A 24 3.73 -0.55 -14.19
N ASP A 25 4.55 -1.10 -15.08
CA ASP A 25 4.37 -0.99 -16.53
C ASP A 25 3.04 -1.63 -16.98
N LEU A 26 2.68 -2.77 -16.38
CA LEU A 26 1.40 -3.43 -16.62
C LEU A 26 0.22 -2.54 -16.22
N TYR A 27 0.23 -1.99 -14.99
CA TYR A 27 -0.89 -1.18 -14.51
C TYR A 27 -0.95 0.19 -15.19
N GLU A 28 0.17 0.82 -15.51
CA GLU A 28 0.17 2.03 -16.33
C GLU A 28 -0.57 1.80 -17.65
N SER A 29 -0.18 0.78 -18.41
CA SER A 29 -0.80 0.46 -19.70
C SER A 29 -2.29 0.15 -19.56
N ARG A 30 -2.63 -0.74 -18.61
CA ARG A 30 -4.02 -1.18 -18.41
C ARG A 30 -4.94 -0.07 -17.92
N LEU A 31 -4.47 0.80 -17.03
CA LEU A 31 -5.31 1.88 -16.50
C LEU A 31 -5.53 2.97 -17.55
N ARG A 32 -4.54 3.27 -18.39
CA ARG A 32 -4.74 4.17 -19.55
C ARG A 32 -5.75 3.63 -20.55
N GLU A 33 -5.70 2.32 -20.83
CA GLU A 33 -6.63 1.66 -21.73
C GLU A 33 -8.07 1.60 -21.17
N CYS A 34 -8.20 1.25 -19.87
CA CYS A 34 -9.52 1.05 -19.25
C CYS A 34 -10.22 2.34 -18.82
N PHE A 35 -9.48 3.46 -18.70
CA PHE A 35 -9.98 4.75 -18.21
C PHE A 35 -9.50 5.92 -19.09
N PRO A 36 -9.90 5.98 -20.38
CA PRO A 36 -9.45 6.99 -21.31
C PRO A 36 -9.87 8.42 -20.89
N ASP A 37 -10.95 8.55 -20.12
CA ASP A 37 -11.50 9.84 -19.66
C ASP A 37 -10.87 10.31 -18.32
N ARG A 38 -9.97 9.53 -17.74
CA ARG A 38 -9.28 9.87 -16.50
C ARG A 38 -7.79 10.12 -16.77
N PRO A 39 -7.22 11.26 -16.33
CA PRO A 39 -5.79 11.50 -16.49
C PRO A 39 -4.98 10.49 -15.63
N VAL A 40 -4.02 9.82 -16.28
CA VAL A 40 -3.11 8.86 -15.63
C VAL A 40 -1.73 9.47 -15.53
N PHE A 41 -1.29 9.67 -14.30
CA PHE A 41 0.02 10.18 -13.91
C PHE A 41 0.93 9.04 -13.50
N VAL A 42 2.22 9.17 -13.75
CA VAL A 42 3.18 8.09 -13.50
C VAL A 42 4.44 8.60 -12.81
N VAL A 43 4.86 7.91 -11.75
CA VAL A 43 6.09 8.22 -11.02
C VAL A 43 6.91 6.95 -10.81
N LYS A 44 8.05 6.84 -11.51
CA LYS A 44 9.06 5.80 -11.33
C LYS A 44 10.23 6.29 -10.46
N GLY A 45 11.04 5.35 -9.99
CA GLY A 45 12.18 5.65 -9.13
C GLY A 45 13.29 6.49 -9.79
N ASP A 46 13.43 6.42 -11.11
CA ASP A 46 14.41 7.15 -11.92
C ASP A 46 13.99 8.59 -12.26
N VAL A 47 12.75 8.98 -11.94
CA VAL A 47 12.26 10.35 -12.18
C VAL A 47 12.93 11.32 -11.22
N ALA A 48 13.57 12.36 -11.76
CA ALA A 48 14.20 13.43 -10.98
C ALA A 48 13.19 14.11 -10.04
N PHE A 49 13.66 14.50 -8.85
CA PHE A 49 12.82 15.04 -7.76
C PHE A 49 11.90 16.19 -8.22
N LYS A 50 12.45 17.21 -8.93
CA LYS A 50 11.66 18.34 -9.43
C LYS A 50 10.54 17.92 -10.38
N LYS A 51 10.82 16.96 -11.26
CA LYS A 51 9.82 16.43 -12.20
C LYS A 51 8.75 15.64 -11.47
N ARG A 52 9.14 14.89 -10.42
CA ARG A 52 8.21 14.15 -9.55
C ARG A 52 7.25 15.10 -8.84
N GLN A 53 7.76 16.21 -8.30
CA GLN A 53 6.91 17.24 -7.69
C GLN A 53 5.92 17.84 -8.69
N SER A 54 6.35 18.15 -9.93
CA SER A 54 5.46 18.67 -10.97
C SER A 54 4.33 17.69 -11.27
N ILE A 55 4.65 16.41 -11.47
CA ILE A 55 3.65 15.36 -11.75
C ILE A 55 2.63 15.26 -10.60
N VAL A 56 3.11 15.29 -9.36
CA VAL A 56 2.23 15.22 -8.20
C VAL A 56 1.37 16.47 -8.07
N THR A 57 1.90 17.65 -8.33
CA THR A 57 1.12 18.90 -8.32
C THR A 57 0.03 18.88 -9.39
N GLU A 58 0.33 18.39 -10.59
CA GLU A 58 -0.66 18.21 -11.65
C GLU A 58 -1.74 17.19 -11.26
N PHE A 59 -1.35 16.05 -10.70
CA PHE A 59 -2.29 15.05 -10.18
C PHE A 59 -3.19 15.64 -9.09
N ASP A 60 -2.62 16.41 -8.17
CA ASP A 60 -3.35 17.05 -7.05
C ASP A 60 -4.40 18.05 -7.55
N SER A 61 -4.17 18.70 -8.68
CA SER A 61 -5.11 19.64 -9.30
C SER A 61 -6.29 18.95 -10.00
N THR A 62 -6.25 17.64 -10.21
CA THR A 62 -7.35 16.90 -10.85
C THR A 62 -8.43 16.54 -9.86
N ILE A 63 -9.61 16.22 -10.36
CA ILE A 63 -10.75 15.74 -9.55
C ILE A 63 -10.72 14.21 -9.43
N ASN A 64 -10.36 13.52 -10.51
CA ASN A 64 -10.46 12.06 -10.64
C ASN A 64 -9.21 11.41 -11.23
N GLY A 65 -8.06 12.03 -11.08
CA GLY A 65 -6.79 11.50 -11.59
C GLY A 65 -6.44 10.12 -11.03
N ILE A 66 -5.67 9.35 -11.79
CA ILE A 66 -5.08 8.08 -11.38
C ILE A 66 -3.57 8.26 -11.32
N LEU A 67 -2.96 8.02 -10.16
CA LEU A 67 -1.50 8.03 -9.99
C LEU A 67 -0.99 6.61 -9.92
N VAL A 68 -0.15 6.20 -10.87
CA VAL A 68 0.57 4.93 -10.82
C VAL A 68 2.02 5.20 -10.42
N CYS A 69 2.50 4.54 -9.38
CA CYS A 69 3.85 4.75 -8.88
C CYS A 69 4.46 3.48 -8.31
N THR A 70 5.78 3.40 -8.26
CA THR A 70 6.41 2.40 -7.41
C THR A 70 6.35 2.87 -5.95
N GLN A 71 6.04 1.97 -5.02
CA GLN A 71 5.94 2.33 -3.60
C GLN A 71 7.22 3.01 -3.10
N GLN A 72 8.36 2.60 -3.61
CA GLN A 72 9.66 3.17 -3.27
C GLN A 72 9.86 4.59 -3.81
N SER A 73 9.30 4.94 -4.97
CA SER A 73 9.51 6.26 -5.61
C SER A 73 8.85 7.41 -4.87
N LEU A 74 7.77 7.16 -4.14
CA LEU A 74 7.08 8.17 -3.33
C LEU A 74 7.49 8.16 -1.85
N SER A 75 8.29 7.20 -1.40
CA SER A 75 8.71 7.10 0.00
C SER A 75 9.52 8.32 0.49
N SER A 76 10.10 9.10 -0.43
CA SER A 76 10.85 10.31 -0.10
C SER A 76 10.18 11.57 -0.66
N SER A 77 9.73 12.46 0.21
CA SER A 77 9.61 13.91 -0.02
C SER A 77 8.38 14.50 -0.71
N VAL A 78 7.36 13.74 -1.09
CA VAL A 78 6.15 14.34 -1.67
C VAL A 78 4.91 13.93 -0.87
N ASN A 79 4.12 14.89 -0.41
CA ASN A 79 2.83 14.63 0.24
C ASN A 79 1.69 14.82 -0.74
N ILE A 80 0.68 13.98 -0.68
CA ILE A 80 -0.48 13.97 -1.58
C ILE A 80 -1.77 13.93 -0.74
N PRO A 81 -2.08 14.98 0.01
CA PRO A 81 -3.17 14.96 0.98
C PRO A 81 -4.56 14.93 0.35
N THR A 82 -4.70 15.27 -0.90
CA THR A 82 -5.99 15.35 -1.60
C THR A 82 -6.45 14.03 -2.20
N CYS A 83 -5.59 13.00 -2.22
CA CYS A 83 -5.94 11.66 -2.65
C CYS A 83 -6.42 10.84 -1.44
N ASN A 84 -7.65 10.35 -1.48
CA ASN A 84 -8.27 9.65 -0.37
C ASN A 84 -8.15 8.13 -0.49
N ASP A 85 -7.97 7.62 -1.68
CA ASP A 85 -7.87 6.19 -1.96
C ASP A 85 -6.48 5.78 -2.42
N VAL A 86 -5.86 4.85 -1.70
CA VAL A 86 -4.54 4.30 -2.02
C VAL A 86 -4.63 2.80 -2.16
N ILE A 87 -4.27 2.28 -3.31
CA ILE A 87 -4.26 0.85 -3.61
C ILE A 87 -2.83 0.34 -3.56
N LEU A 88 -2.55 -0.61 -2.69
CA LEU A 88 -1.30 -1.37 -2.65
C LEU A 88 -1.50 -2.63 -3.52
N GLU A 89 -0.86 -2.65 -4.67
CA GLU A 89 -0.94 -3.75 -5.64
C GLU A 89 -0.42 -5.07 -5.07
N SER A 90 0.58 -4.98 -4.22
CA SER A 90 1.16 -6.09 -3.48
C SER A 90 1.77 -5.57 -2.18
N LEU A 91 1.94 -6.44 -1.22
CA LEU A 91 2.51 -6.12 0.08
C LEU A 91 4.04 -6.20 0.04
N GLN A 92 4.69 -5.32 0.79
CA GLN A 92 6.12 -5.41 1.05
C GLN A 92 6.38 -6.10 2.39
N TRP A 93 7.41 -6.97 2.43
CA TRP A 93 7.90 -7.57 3.67
C TRP A 93 8.44 -6.52 4.65
N ASN A 94 8.93 -5.39 4.14
CA ASN A 94 9.38 -4.27 4.94
C ASN A 94 8.23 -3.33 5.24
N ILE A 95 7.53 -3.58 6.35
CA ILE A 95 6.38 -2.80 6.81
C ILE A 95 6.71 -1.30 6.93
N PRO A 96 7.82 -0.86 7.57
CA PRO A 96 8.16 0.55 7.64
C PRO A 96 8.25 1.25 6.28
N LYS A 97 8.74 0.57 5.24
CA LYS A 97 8.77 1.14 3.88
C LYS A 97 7.39 1.26 3.26
N MET A 98 6.53 0.29 3.50
CA MET A 98 5.14 0.32 3.05
C MET A 98 4.37 1.45 3.76
N GLU A 99 4.54 1.58 5.08
CA GLU A 99 3.97 2.67 5.86
C GLU A 99 4.44 4.03 5.38
N GLN A 100 5.75 4.21 5.12
CA GLN A 100 6.31 5.44 4.55
C GLN A 100 5.66 5.81 3.22
N PHE A 101 5.21 4.85 2.43
CA PHE A 101 4.50 5.09 1.20
C PHE A 101 3.10 5.65 1.47
N TYR A 102 2.24 4.95 2.20
CA TYR A 102 0.85 5.40 2.36
C TYR A 102 0.72 6.60 3.30
N PHE A 103 1.67 6.85 4.23
CA PHE A 103 1.71 8.08 5.02
C PHE A 103 1.96 9.35 4.19
N ARG A 104 2.31 9.23 2.91
CA ARG A 104 2.33 10.39 2.00
C ARG A 104 0.94 10.90 1.66
N PHE A 105 -0.06 10.05 1.79
CA PHE A 105 -1.46 10.36 1.53
C PHE A 105 -2.22 10.70 2.83
N ILE A 106 -1.78 10.14 3.94
CA ILE A 106 -2.39 10.31 5.26
C ILE A 106 -1.65 11.42 6.02
N ARG A 107 -2.39 12.44 6.46
CA ARG A 107 -1.87 13.47 7.34
C ARG A 107 -2.69 13.54 8.61
N LEU A 108 -2.03 13.87 9.72
CA LEU A 108 -2.66 13.98 11.04
C LEU A 108 -3.74 15.08 11.10
N ASP A 109 -3.65 16.07 10.21
CA ASP A 109 -4.60 17.19 10.09
C ASP A 109 -5.66 16.97 9.00
N SER A 110 -5.67 15.80 8.35
CA SER A 110 -6.68 15.48 7.33
C SER A 110 -8.05 15.32 7.97
N LYS A 111 -9.03 16.09 7.49
CA LYS A 111 -10.44 15.98 7.91
C LYS A 111 -11.20 14.90 7.15
N GLU A 112 -10.64 14.39 6.09
CA GLU A 112 -11.23 13.37 5.23
C GLU A 112 -10.70 11.99 5.58
N LEU A 113 -11.58 10.99 5.53
CA LEU A 113 -11.19 9.60 5.67
C LEU A 113 -10.27 9.19 4.51
N LYS A 114 -9.30 8.35 4.82
CA LYS A 114 -8.36 7.79 3.86
C LYS A 114 -8.49 6.28 3.85
N ASP A 115 -8.73 5.74 2.67
CA ASP A 115 -8.88 4.31 2.45
C ASP A 115 -7.60 3.73 1.86
N VAL A 116 -6.98 2.80 2.59
CA VAL A 116 -5.82 2.03 2.10
C VAL A 116 -6.29 0.63 1.74
N HIS A 117 -6.33 0.35 0.44
CA HIS A 117 -6.78 -0.91 -0.12
C HIS A 117 -5.60 -1.86 -0.31
N TYR A 118 -5.52 -2.90 0.49
CA TYR A 118 -4.52 -3.96 0.34
C TYR A 118 -5.05 -5.04 -0.61
N VAL A 119 -4.33 -5.29 -1.69
CA VAL A 119 -4.68 -6.32 -2.66
C VAL A 119 -3.80 -7.54 -2.45
N THR A 120 -4.40 -8.66 -2.10
CA THR A 120 -3.72 -9.94 -1.89
C THR A 120 -4.40 -11.04 -2.69
N TYR A 121 -3.67 -12.09 -3.01
CA TYR A 121 -4.26 -13.30 -3.57
C TYR A 121 -4.82 -14.17 -2.43
N LYS A 122 -6.03 -14.68 -2.61
CA LYS A 122 -6.63 -15.62 -1.66
C LYS A 122 -5.77 -16.88 -1.55
N ASP A 123 -5.64 -17.41 -0.34
CA ASP A 123 -4.87 -18.62 -0.01
C ASP A 123 -3.36 -18.53 -0.41
N SER A 124 -2.81 -17.34 -0.39
CA SER A 124 -1.41 -17.07 -0.74
C SER A 124 -0.56 -16.69 0.48
N VAL A 125 0.75 -16.72 0.29
CA VAL A 125 1.72 -16.21 1.28
C VAL A 125 1.49 -14.73 1.59
N GLU A 126 0.96 -13.95 0.63
CA GLU A 126 0.63 -12.54 0.82
C GLU A 126 -0.50 -12.33 1.83
N GLN A 127 -1.50 -13.23 1.85
CA GLN A 127 -2.58 -13.20 2.83
C GLN A 127 -2.02 -13.42 4.25
N ASN A 128 -1.10 -14.35 4.40
CA ASN A 128 -0.44 -14.61 5.67
C ASN A 128 0.45 -13.42 6.10
N LEU A 129 1.14 -12.80 5.15
CA LEU A 129 1.90 -11.58 5.39
C LEU A 129 1.00 -10.44 5.85
N MET A 130 -0.19 -10.29 5.25
CA MET A 130 -1.15 -9.27 5.66
C MET A 130 -1.58 -9.44 7.13
N ALA A 131 -1.87 -10.67 7.56
CA ALA A 131 -2.19 -10.95 8.94
C ALA A 131 -1.04 -10.59 9.89
N LEU A 132 0.20 -10.87 9.49
CA LEU A 132 1.39 -10.50 10.26
C LEU A 132 1.56 -8.98 10.35
N VAL A 133 1.34 -8.24 9.25
CA VAL A 133 1.38 -6.79 9.21
C VAL A 133 0.37 -6.19 10.17
N LEU A 134 -0.88 -6.62 10.09
CA LEU A 134 -1.97 -6.15 10.97
C LEU A 134 -1.69 -6.48 12.45
N THR A 135 -1.11 -7.65 12.73
CA THR A 135 -0.72 -8.03 14.09
C THR A 135 0.39 -7.12 14.63
N LYS A 136 1.40 -6.81 13.81
CA LYS A 136 2.50 -5.89 14.20
C LYS A 136 2.00 -4.46 14.40
N GLU A 137 1.13 -3.96 13.55
CA GLU A 137 0.51 -2.63 13.70
C GLU A 137 -0.26 -2.53 15.01
N ARG A 138 -1.05 -3.53 15.36
CA ARG A 138 -1.79 -3.59 16.63
C ARG A 138 -0.89 -3.70 17.85
N LEU A 139 0.17 -4.50 17.76
CA LEU A 139 1.15 -4.61 18.85
C LEU A 139 1.83 -3.24 19.08
N ASN A 140 2.17 -2.52 18.03
CA ASN A 140 2.73 -1.18 18.12
C ASN A 140 1.71 -0.18 18.70
N GLU A 141 0.44 -0.28 18.36
CA GLU A 141 -0.63 0.53 18.92
C GLU A 141 -0.82 0.23 20.41
N PHE A 142 -0.83 -1.06 20.79
CA PHE A 142 -0.87 -1.50 22.19
C PHE A 142 0.30 -0.95 23.00
N ILE A 143 1.53 -1.04 22.49
CA ILE A 143 2.71 -0.49 23.16
C ILE A 143 2.58 1.03 23.39
N LYS A 144 1.94 1.75 22.47
CA LYS A 144 1.74 3.20 22.56
C LYS A 144 0.57 3.62 23.45
N THR A 145 -0.53 2.88 23.43
CA THR A 145 -1.81 3.27 24.05
C THR A 145 -2.16 2.47 25.28
N GLY A 146 -1.58 1.28 25.46
CA GLY A 146 -1.95 0.33 26.53
C GLY A 146 -3.28 -0.40 26.29
N GLU A 147 -3.96 -0.17 25.16
CA GLU A 147 -5.26 -0.80 24.84
C GLU A 147 -5.10 -1.85 23.73
N VAL A 148 -5.62 -3.06 24.00
CA VAL A 148 -5.75 -4.15 23.01
C VAL A 148 -7.18 -4.15 22.50
N LYS A 149 -7.40 -3.83 21.23
CA LYS A 149 -8.65 -4.17 20.54
C LYS A 149 -8.65 -5.66 20.22
N GLU A 150 -9.75 -6.34 20.50
CA GLU A 150 -9.85 -7.80 20.42
C GLU A 150 -9.35 -8.38 19.10
N GLN A 151 -8.51 -9.43 19.21
CA GLN A 151 -7.86 -10.11 18.09
C GLN A 151 -8.81 -10.92 17.20
N SER A 152 -10.00 -11.28 17.72
CA SER A 152 -10.89 -12.26 17.09
C SER A 152 -11.44 -11.81 15.73
N GLU A 153 -11.88 -10.56 15.61
CA GLU A 153 -12.59 -10.09 14.43
C GLU A 153 -11.74 -10.07 13.14
N ILE A 154 -10.43 -9.78 13.24
CA ILE A 154 -9.58 -9.69 12.05
C ILE A 154 -9.09 -11.06 11.59
N PHE A 155 -8.80 -11.97 12.51
CA PHE A 155 -8.39 -13.33 12.16
C PHE A 155 -9.54 -14.10 11.51
N GLU A 156 -10.79 -13.85 11.93
CA GLU A 156 -11.99 -14.43 11.30
C GLU A 156 -12.20 -13.87 9.89
N GLU A 157 -12.00 -12.56 9.70
CA GLU A 157 -12.18 -11.91 8.40
C GLU A 157 -11.15 -12.39 7.35
N PHE A 158 -9.94 -12.75 7.77
CA PHE A 158 -8.86 -13.20 6.87
C PHE A 158 -8.61 -14.70 6.87
N ASP A 159 -9.39 -15.50 7.63
CA ASP A 159 -9.25 -16.96 7.72
C ASP A 159 -7.80 -17.41 8.04
N VAL A 160 -7.14 -16.68 8.95
CA VAL A 160 -5.74 -16.92 9.31
C VAL A 160 -5.67 -17.69 10.61
N THR A 161 -5.09 -18.88 10.56
CA THR A 161 -4.87 -19.70 11.76
C THR A 161 -3.58 -19.28 12.48
N MET A 162 -3.59 -19.32 13.82
CA MET A 162 -2.40 -19.01 14.65
C MET A 162 -1.19 -19.88 14.29
N SER A 163 -1.38 -21.11 13.82
CA SER A 163 -0.31 -22.00 13.37
C SER A 163 0.48 -21.43 12.18
N VAL A 164 -0.16 -20.65 11.30
CA VAL A 164 0.49 -20.00 10.17
C VAL A 164 1.36 -18.84 10.65
N ILE A 165 0.87 -18.06 11.61
CA ILE A 165 1.63 -16.96 12.23
C ILE A 165 2.85 -17.51 12.96
N GLU A 166 2.71 -18.56 13.72
CA GLU A 166 3.81 -19.23 14.42
C GLU A 166 4.86 -19.75 13.45
N SER A 167 4.45 -20.37 12.33
CA SER A 167 5.37 -20.87 11.30
C SER A 167 6.18 -19.76 10.61
N LEU A 168 5.60 -18.59 10.46
CA LEU A 168 6.29 -17.42 9.90
C LEU A 168 7.30 -16.81 10.89
N LEU A 169 6.93 -16.74 12.19
CA LEU A 169 7.82 -16.24 13.24
C LEU A 169 9.01 -17.17 13.50
N VAL A 170 8.85 -18.49 13.35
CA VAL A 170 9.96 -19.44 13.42
C VAL A 170 10.93 -19.24 12.26
N ARG A 171 10.45 -19.04 11.03
CA ARG A 171 11.30 -18.79 9.86
C ARG A 171 12.09 -17.49 9.94
N GLU A 172 11.55 -16.44 10.54
CA GLU A 172 12.30 -15.19 10.76
C GLU A 172 13.47 -15.41 11.75
N ARG A 173 13.27 -16.17 12.83
CA ARG A 173 14.34 -16.51 13.79
C ARG A 173 15.46 -17.29 13.15
N ASP A 174 15.12 -18.32 12.38
CA ASP A 174 16.12 -19.16 11.69
C ASP A 174 16.93 -18.35 10.66
N SER A 175 16.33 -17.39 9.98
CA SER A 175 17.04 -16.53 9.03
C SER A 175 17.97 -15.48 9.69
N GLU A 176 17.66 -15.03 10.90
CA GLU A 176 18.53 -14.15 11.70
C GLU A 176 19.73 -14.88 12.29
N GLU A 177 19.59 -16.16 12.65
CA GLU A 177 20.69 -16.98 13.14
C GLU A 177 21.69 -17.31 12.04
N ILE A 178 21.22 -17.60 10.82
CA ILE A 178 22.09 -17.90 9.65
C ILE A 178 22.87 -16.64 9.19
N GLY A 179 22.34 -15.44 9.40
CA GLY A 179 23.00 -14.18 9.07
C GLY A 179 24.09 -13.72 10.05
N ARG A 180 24.30 -14.44 11.16
CA ARG A 180 25.30 -14.14 12.20
C ARG A 180 26.46 -15.15 12.31
N ALA A 181 26.52 -16.13 11.41
CA ALA A 181 27.57 -17.16 11.38
C ALA A 181 28.68 -16.83 10.37
#